data_625d574ef150c02635324bead5eab966
#
_entry.id   625d574ef150c02635324bead5eab966
#
_cell.length_a   1.000
_cell.length_b   1.000
_cell.length_c   1.000
_cell.angle_alpha   90.00
_cell.angle_beta   90.00
_cell.angle_gamma   90.00
#
_symmetry.space_group_name_H-M   'P 1'
#
loop_
_entity.id
_entity.type
_entity.pdbx_description
1 polymer ?
#
loop_
_entity_poly.entity_id
_entity_poly.type
_entity_poly.pdbx_seq_one_letter_code
_entity_poly.pdbx_strand_id
1 'polypeptide(L)'
;MGMTFNDYPIRGVDVSGYNNNSATVKNLDIQKAVDLGIKFICVRGTYGITTDWSFKTTWADAKGKALRIFYSYMDYYSNTAKGISDANWGKMQAQVVWNLIKDDNDGTPVFLDIEKASSAASIESVLPKVTAIAKAFLDEMDRLSGKLTGVYFPLSYLKNFQFTKHRPLWLAWYNEYVTIPNVIKSVRAEGWTGSIPFWQYASDGDIDNDGVGDGIRMGMEAKALDLNIWLDTPEAFANFGKVTVTLPEPPNILNIQPFSQQDPRWKDIRFGDTTIGADGCLISDIAMLLKYLGLDTDPAKLVDWLKANGGLYGNLFVWKSVEKLLPGLKFILKYIGAHPDKIDESLSRKMPCLVHVDYDPTTSLIDQHWVLIVDKVDGRYVAIDPKDGKVIWFDERYGSYTGNIYNVSTYSYSEVPAPPNTPKTKIVQIGKTLVDYQNLRKLPSLDAPVITKTMSGKEVEILAFAIDAKGNSWVRLGPDLWGAQQIGVTRFVEQVYV
;
A
#
# COMPACT_ATOMS: atom_id res chain seq x y z
N MET A 1 -13.14 -40.34 -2.24
CA MET A 1 -11.76 -40.25 -1.80
C MET A 1 -11.36 -38.77 -1.88
N GLY A 2 -10.78 -38.22 -0.86
CA GLY A 2 -10.18 -36.88 -0.92
C GLY A 2 -9.00 -36.88 -1.91
N MET A 3 -8.60 -35.70 -2.39
CA MET A 3 -7.37 -35.54 -3.15
C MET A 3 -6.18 -35.78 -2.23
N THR A 4 -5.18 -36.53 -2.69
CA THR A 4 -3.92 -36.70 -1.98
C THR A 4 -2.95 -35.60 -2.36
N PHE A 5 -1.91 -35.38 -1.59
CA PHE A 5 -0.86 -34.41 -1.91
C PHE A 5 -0.29 -34.62 -3.32
N ASN A 6 -0.16 -35.86 -3.71
CA ASN A 6 0.40 -36.25 -5.03
C ASN A 6 -0.52 -35.89 -6.22
N ASP A 7 -1.78 -35.60 -5.97
CA ASP A 7 -2.73 -35.21 -7.04
C ASP A 7 -2.56 -33.74 -7.47
N TYR A 8 -1.82 -32.93 -6.70
CA TYR A 8 -1.58 -31.53 -7.00
C TYR A 8 -0.31 -31.34 -7.84
N PRO A 9 -0.37 -30.58 -8.95
CA PRO A 9 0.76 -30.48 -9.90
C PRO A 9 1.93 -29.67 -9.35
N ILE A 10 1.69 -28.69 -8.46
CA ILE A 10 2.71 -27.82 -7.88
C ILE A 10 2.58 -27.89 -6.37
N ARG A 11 3.55 -28.56 -5.78
CA ARG A 11 3.59 -28.89 -4.35
C ARG A 11 4.84 -28.35 -3.70
N GLY A 12 4.71 -28.01 -2.43
CA GLY A 12 5.81 -27.54 -1.63
C GLY A 12 5.73 -28.00 -0.18
N VAL A 13 6.76 -27.71 0.54
CA VAL A 13 6.83 -27.95 1.98
C VAL A 13 7.30 -26.68 2.68
N ASP A 14 6.98 -26.54 3.95
CA ASP A 14 7.66 -25.52 4.77
C ASP A 14 8.47 -26.18 5.88
N VAL A 15 9.61 -25.56 6.17
CA VAL A 15 10.62 -26.09 7.07
C VAL A 15 11.20 -25.02 7.98
N SER A 16 11.61 -25.45 9.14
CA SER A 16 12.26 -24.65 10.16
C SER A 16 13.28 -25.49 10.94
N GLY A 17 13.89 -24.93 11.95
CA GLY A 17 14.74 -25.68 12.87
C GLY A 17 14.05 -26.88 13.56
N TYR A 18 12.72 -26.93 13.56
CA TYR A 18 11.97 -28.09 14.09
C TYR A 18 12.02 -29.33 13.19
N ASN A 19 12.26 -29.16 11.90
CA ASN A 19 12.40 -30.26 10.95
C ASN A 19 13.80 -30.81 10.86
N ASN A 20 14.73 -30.22 11.64
CA ASN A 20 16.13 -30.59 11.75
C ASN A 20 16.50 -30.88 13.22
N ASN A 21 17.46 -31.71 13.45
CA ASN A 21 17.93 -32.05 14.80
C ASN A 21 19.23 -31.26 15.13
N SER A 22 19.13 -30.31 16.05
CA SER A 22 20.28 -29.51 16.47
C SER A 22 21.42 -30.31 17.08
N ALA A 23 21.17 -31.52 17.59
CA ALA A 23 22.20 -32.39 18.14
C ALA A 23 23.04 -33.09 17.07
N THR A 24 22.48 -33.32 15.87
CA THR A 24 23.18 -33.96 14.75
C THR A 24 23.83 -32.95 13.81
N VAL A 25 23.37 -31.69 13.81
CA VAL A 25 23.80 -30.61 12.90
C VAL A 25 23.84 -31.05 11.44
N LYS A 26 22.99 -32.01 11.07
CA LYS A 26 22.87 -32.43 9.69
C LYS A 26 22.10 -31.39 8.90
N ASN A 27 22.56 -31.12 7.69
CA ASN A 27 21.80 -30.34 6.75
C ASN A 27 20.60 -31.17 6.28
N LEU A 28 19.44 -30.52 6.09
CA LEU A 28 18.32 -31.11 5.39
C LEU A 28 18.74 -31.41 3.94
N ASP A 29 18.28 -32.53 3.38
CA ASP A 29 18.58 -32.92 2.01
C ASP A 29 17.40 -32.57 1.11
N ILE A 30 17.38 -31.32 0.66
CA ILE A 30 16.27 -30.82 -0.17
C ILE A 30 16.15 -31.54 -1.52
N GLN A 31 17.25 -32.14 -2.01
CA GLN A 31 17.17 -32.90 -3.25
C GLN A 31 16.20 -34.08 -3.14
N LYS A 32 16.13 -34.75 -2.01
CA LYS A 32 15.17 -35.83 -1.80
C LYS A 32 13.71 -35.37 -1.90
N ALA A 33 13.41 -34.19 -1.36
CA ALA A 33 12.07 -33.61 -1.51
C ALA A 33 11.77 -33.29 -2.98
N VAL A 34 12.74 -32.73 -3.71
CA VAL A 34 12.60 -32.43 -5.15
C VAL A 34 12.41 -33.69 -5.96
N ASP A 35 13.13 -34.76 -5.66
CA ASP A 35 12.99 -36.08 -6.33
C ASP A 35 11.60 -36.69 -6.11
N LEU A 36 10.92 -36.33 -5.01
CA LEU A 36 9.52 -36.69 -4.73
C LEU A 36 8.52 -35.67 -5.29
N GLY A 37 8.96 -34.74 -6.12
CA GLY A 37 8.11 -33.82 -6.88
C GLY A 37 7.82 -32.48 -6.23
N ILE A 38 8.51 -32.15 -5.12
CA ILE A 38 8.42 -30.82 -4.49
C ILE A 38 9.00 -29.78 -5.44
N LYS A 39 8.27 -28.65 -5.63
CA LYS A 39 8.63 -27.55 -6.53
C LYS A 39 9.02 -26.27 -5.81
N PHE A 40 8.56 -26.09 -4.59
CA PHE A 40 8.93 -24.94 -3.75
C PHE A 40 9.11 -25.34 -2.31
N ILE A 41 9.90 -24.54 -1.61
CA ILE A 41 10.18 -24.70 -0.19
C ILE A 41 10.04 -23.36 0.52
N CYS A 42 9.19 -23.30 1.54
CA CYS A 42 9.11 -22.16 2.42
C CYS A 42 10.05 -22.40 3.60
N VAL A 43 11.01 -21.51 3.83
CA VAL A 43 12.03 -21.68 4.85
C VAL A 43 11.89 -20.60 5.90
N ARG A 44 11.74 -21.00 7.17
CA ARG A 44 11.75 -20.04 8.28
C ARG A 44 13.12 -19.41 8.40
N GLY A 45 13.19 -18.12 8.14
CA GLY A 45 14.43 -17.39 8.30
C GLY A 45 14.64 -16.84 9.70
N THR A 46 13.54 -16.38 10.33
CA THR A 46 13.59 -15.75 11.65
C THR A 46 12.42 -16.12 12.53
N TYR A 47 12.64 -16.07 13.83
CA TYR A 47 11.65 -15.90 14.89
C TYR A 47 11.88 -14.51 15.51
N GLY A 48 11.03 -13.55 15.18
CA GLY A 48 11.28 -12.15 15.54
C GLY A 48 12.61 -11.65 14.96
N ILE A 49 13.52 -11.21 15.84
CA ILE A 49 14.87 -10.76 15.45
C ILE A 49 15.93 -11.88 15.54
N THR A 50 15.54 -13.08 15.89
CA THR A 50 16.46 -14.22 16.02
C THR A 50 16.46 -15.04 14.74
N THR A 51 17.61 -15.20 14.09
CA THR A 51 17.73 -16.08 12.92
C THR A 51 17.49 -17.54 13.32
N ASP A 52 16.68 -18.25 12.54
CA ASP A 52 16.53 -19.69 12.68
C ASP A 52 17.87 -20.38 12.45
N TRP A 53 18.26 -21.24 13.37
CA TRP A 53 19.60 -21.84 13.36
C TRP A 53 19.85 -22.74 12.12
N SER A 54 18.77 -23.32 11.54
CA SER A 54 18.86 -24.16 10.33
C SER A 54 18.78 -23.36 9.03
N PHE A 55 18.41 -22.07 9.08
CA PHE A 55 18.09 -21.25 7.92
C PHE A 55 19.22 -21.25 6.87
N LYS A 56 20.42 -20.87 7.27
CA LYS A 56 21.52 -20.65 6.31
C LYS A 56 21.84 -21.89 5.50
N THR A 57 21.86 -23.06 6.13
CA THR A 57 22.18 -24.33 5.47
C THR A 57 21.04 -24.78 4.58
N THR A 58 19.81 -24.73 5.06
CA THR A 58 18.60 -25.10 4.30
C THR A 58 18.40 -24.18 3.11
N TRP A 59 18.53 -22.86 3.30
CA TRP A 59 18.41 -21.86 2.24
C TRP A 59 19.41 -22.05 1.12
N ALA A 60 20.67 -22.31 1.49
CA ALA A 60 21.74 -22.59 0.53
C ALA A 60 21.52 -23.92 -0.21
N ASP A 61 21.08 -24.99 0.49
CA ASP A 61 20.84 -26.30 -0.12
C ASP A 61 19.66 -26.28 -1.09
N ALA A 62 18.62 -25.51 -0.81
CA ALA A 62 17.45 -25.37 -1.69
C ALA A 62 17.73 -24.55 -2.96
N LYS A 63 18.83 -23.78 -3.01
CA LYS A 63 19.17 -22.90 -4.13
C LYS A 63 19.32 -23.67 -5.45
N GLY A 64 18.53 -23.26 -6.46
CA GLY A 64 18.54 -23.88 -7.78
C GLY A 64 17.89 -25.27 -7.85
N LYS A 65 17.42 -25.84 -6.73
CA LYS A 65 16.71 -27.11 -6.66
C LYS A 65 15.19 -26.92 -6.61
N ALA A 66 14.73 -26.01 -5.76
CA ALA A 66 13.33 -25.62 -5.62
C ALA A 66 13.19 -24.11 -5.53
N LEU A 67 12.00 -23.55 -5.83
CA LEU A 67 11.72 -22.14 -5.58
C LEU A 67 11.72 -21.87 -4.07
N ARG A 68 12.56 -20.95 -3.63
CA ARG A 68 12.72 -20.61 -2.22
C ARG A 68 11.78 -19.48 -1.81
N ILE A 69 11.06 -19.66 -0.73
CA ILE A 69 10.16 -18.68 -0.15
C ILE A 69 10.58 -18.45 1.30
N PHE A 70 10.89 -17.21 1.63
CA PHE A 70 11.28 -16.84 2.98
C PHE A 70 10.06 -16.54 3.83
N TYR A 71 9.99 -17.06 5.06
CA TYR A 71 9.03 -16.59 6.04
C TYR A 71 9.67 -16.22 7.37
N SER A 72 9.05 -15.27 8.05
CA SER A 72 9.43 -14.80 9.38
C SER A 72 8.29 -15.06 10.36
N TYR A 73 8.54 -15.85 11.39
CA TYR A 73 7.59 -16.00 12.49
C TYR A 73 7.62 -14.75 13.35
N MET A 74 6.47 -14.10 13.51
CA MET A 74 6.36 -12.81 14.20
C MET A 74 6.46 -12.96 15.71
N ASP A 75 7.46 -12.31 16.32
CA ASP A 75 7.52 -12.16 17.78
C ASP A 75 6.81 -10.87 18.21
N TYR A 76 5.80 -10.99 19.06
CA TYR A 76 5.07 -9.85 19.61
C TYR A 76 5.10 -9.77 21.15
N TYR A 77 6.03 -10.48 21.79
CA TYR A 77 6.20 -10.46 23.24
C TYR A 77 7.48 -9.81 23.73
N SER A 78 8.60 -10.07 23.05
CA SER A 78 9.94 -9.73 23.54
C SER A 78 10.20 -8.23 23.61
N ASN A 79 9.45 -7.40 22.86
CA ASN A 79 9.62 -5.96 22.85
C ASN A 79 9.31 -5.29 24.20
N THR A 80 8.30 -5.80 24.93
CA THR A 80 7.86 -5.23 26.21
C THR A 80 8.98 -5.28 27.25
N ALA A 81 9.65 -6.44 27.37
CA ALA A 81 10.79 -6.61 28.30
C ALA A 81 12.00 -5.73 27.93
N LYS A 82 12.09 -5.31 26.65
CA LYS A 82 13.17 -4.47 26.13
C LYS A 82 12.84 -2.98 26.09
N GLY A 83 11.60 -2.59 26.49
CA GLY A 83 11.13 -1.20 26.42
C GLY A 83 10.98 -0.65 25.00
N ILE A 84 10.82 -1.52 23.99
CA ILE A 84 10.70 -1.15 22.59
C ILE A 84 9.22 -1.04 22.22
N SER A 85 8.81 0.04 21.53
CA SER A 85 7.44 0.18 21.07
C SER A 85 7.07 -0.90 20.04
N ASP A 86 5.78 -1.23 19.96
CA ASP A 86 5.28 -2.26 19.03
C ASP A 86 5.64 -1.95 17.58
N ALA A 87 5.52 -0.70 17.14
CA ALA A 87 5.87 -0.29 15.79
C ALA A 87 7.38 -0.44 15.51
N ASN A 88 8.23 0.02 16.42
CA ASN A 88 9.68 -0.15 16.25
C ASN A 88 10.09 -1.62 16.27
N TRP A 89 9.39 -2.44 17.06
CA TRP A 89 9.65 -3.88 17.10
C TRP A 89 9.34 -4.57 15.77
N GLY A 90 8.22 -4.19 15.13
CA GLY A 90 7.90 -4.66 13.78
C GLY A 90 8.95 -4.27 12.75
N LYS A 91 9.35 -3.00 12.73
CA LYS A 91 10.43 -2.52 11.82
C LYS A 91 11.74 -3.25 12.04
N MET A 92 12.16 -3.44 13.29
CA MET A 92 13.39 -4.16 13.61
C MET A 92 13.38 -5.60 13.08
N GLN A 93 12.28 -6.30 13.22
CA GLN A 93 12.11 -7.65 12.67
C GLN A 93 12.27 -7.63 11.14
N ALA A 94 11.61 -6.71 10.44
CA ALA A 94 11.73 -6.56 8.99
C ALA A 94 13.16 -6.25 8.52
N GLN A 95 13.89 -5.39 9.24
CA GLN A 95 15.29 -5.07 8.94
C GLN A 95 16.21 -6.29 9.10
N VAL A 96 16.00 -7.10 10.15
CA VAL A 96 16.76 -8.35 10.33
C VAL A 96 16.49 -9.30 9.17
N VAL A 97 15.24 -9.49 8.78
CA VAL A 97 14.85 -10.31 7.63
C VAL A 97 15.54 -9.82 6.35
N TRP A 98 15.41 -8.53 6.04
CA TRP A 98 16.02 -7.97 4.83
C TRP A 98 17.54 -8.16 4.78
N ASN A 99 18.21 -7.93 5.88
CA ASN A 99 19.67 -8.13 5.97
C ASN A 99 20.11 -9.58 5.74
N LEU A 100 19.23 -10.55 5.97
CA LEU A 100 19.53 -11.96 5.71
C LEU A 100 19.39 -12.34 4.24
N ILE A 101 18.50 -11.70 3.48
CA ILE A 101 18.07 -12.18 2.14
C ILE A 101 18.32 -11.19 1.00
N LYS A 102 18.65 -9.93 1.28
CA LYS A 102 18.74 -8.88 0.24
C LYS A 102 19.69 -9.23 -0.91
N ASP A 103 20.75 -9.98 -0.63
CA ASP A 103 21.78 -10.35 -1.61
C ASP A 103 21.61 -11.78 -2.17
N ASP A 104 20.70 -12.58 -1.60
CA ASP A 104 20.45 -13.96 -2.03
C ASP A 104 18.98 -14.36 -1.79
N ASN A 105 18.10 -13.98 -2.70
CA ASN A 105 16.71 -14.44 -2.76
C ASN A 105 16.31 -14.72 -4.19
N ASP A 106 15.25 -15.54 -4.39
CA ASP A 106 14.77 -15.89 -5.72
C ASP A 106 13.79 -14.84 -6.29
N GLY A 107 13.78 -13.65 -5.70
CA GLY A 107 12.87 -12.58 -6.06
C GLY A 107 11.43 -12.79 -5.57
N THR A 108 11.19 -13.79 -4.73
CA THR A 108 9.88 -14.05 -4.13
C THR A 108 9.56 -13.03 -3.03
N PRO A 109 8.27 -12.74 -2.76
CA PRO A 109 7.87 -11.98 -1.59
C PRO A 109 8.27 -12.73 -0.30
N VAL A 110 8.59 -11.97 0.74
CA VAL A 110 8.68 -12.49 2.11
C VAL A 110 7.25 -12.71 2.63
N PHE A 111 7.07 -13.72 3.47
CA PHE A 111 5.81 -13.93 4.20
C PHE A 111 5.99 -13.68 5.68
N LEU A 112 5.10 -12.88 6.27
CA LEU A 112 4.99 -12.70 7.70
C LEU A 112 4.03 -13.74 8.26
N ASP A 113 4.54 -14.61 9.10
CA ASP A 113 3.80 -15.65 9.78
C ASP A 113 3.22 -15.10 11.08
N ILE A 114 1.88 -15.04 11.15
CA ILE A 114 1.11 -14.45 12.26
C ILE A 114 0.31 -15.54 12.95
N GLU A 115 0.82 -16.01 14.08
CA GLU A 115 0.18 -17.05 14.85
C GLU A 115 -0.07 -16.64 16.31
N LYS A 116 -0.98 -17.36 16.95
CA LYS A 116 -1.19 -17.23 18.37
C LYS A 116 -0.04 -17.90 19.13
N ALA A 117 0.71 -17.14 19.90
CA ALA A 117 1.68 -17.74 20.80
C ALA A 117 0.99 -18.57 21.89
N SER A 118 1.67 -19.61 22.37
CA SER A 118 1.16 -20.53 23.38
C SER A 118 0.71 -19.85 24.68
N SER A 119 1.34 -18.71 25.01
CA SER A 119 1.02 -17.91 26.21
C SER A 119 -0.24 -17.04 26.08
N ALA A 120 -0.74 -16.80 24.86
CA ALA A 120 -1.97 -16.02 24.66
C ALA A 120 -3.22 -16.90 24.79
N ALA A 121 -4.27 -16.38 25.42
CA ALA A 121 -5.56 -17.07 25.52
C ALA A 121 -6.20 -17.23 24.13
N SER A 122 -6.23 -16.15 23.35
CA SER A 122 -6.67 -16.13 21.95
C SER A 122 -5.92 -15.05 21.18
N ILE A 123 -6.03 -15.05 19.85
CA ILE A 123 -5.45 -13.98 19.01
C ILE A 123 -6.15 -12.64 19.29
N GLU A 124 -7.45 -12.66 19.55
CA GLU A 124 -8.25 -11.48 19.88
C GLU A 124 -7.75 -10.77 21.14
N SER A 125 -7.28 -11.54 22.14
CA SER A 125 -6.76 -10.99 23.40
C SER A 125 -5.50 -10.12 23.22
N VAL A 126 -4.77 -10.31 22.12
CA VAL A 126 -3.52 -9.61 21.80
C VAL A 126 -3.60 -8.83 20.50
N LEU A 127 -4.77 -8.77 19.88
CA LEU A 127 -4.98 -8.24 18.52
C LEU A 127 -4.46 -6.81 18.32
N PRO A 128 -4.66 -5.83 19.23
CA PRO A 128 -4.13 -4.48 19.02
C PRO A 128 -2.61 -4.48 18.91
N LYS A 129 -1.92 -5.22 19.75
CA LYS A 129 -0.46 -5.34 19.76
C LYS A 129 0.06 -6.05 18.50
N VAL A 130 -0.53 -7.21 18.19
CA VAL A 130 -0.20 -7.99 16.99
C VAL A 130 -0.40 -7.15 15.73
N THR A 131 -1.51 -6.42 15.66
CA THR A 131 -1.81 -5.52 14.52
C THR A 131 -0.76 -4.42 14.38
N ALA A 132 -0.35 -3.77 15.47
CA ALA A 132 0.64 -2.70 15.42
C ALA A 132 2.01 -3.21 14.92
N ILE A 133 2.46 -4.36 15.44
CA ILE A 133 3.73 -4.97 15.05
C ILE A 133 3.67 -5.46 13.61
N ALA A 134 2.59 -6.18 13.23
CA ALA A 134 2.42 -6.71 11.88
C ALA A 134 2.40 -5.59 10.83
N LYS A 135 1.63 -4.51 11.06
CA LYS A 135 1.61 -3.36 10.14
C LYS A 135 3.00 -2.78 9.96
N ALA A 136 3.72 -2.51 11.07
CA ALA A 136 5.05 -1.92 10.99
C ALA A 136 6.07 -2.84 10.31
N PHE A 137 5.97 -4.16 10.50
CA PHE A 137 6.79 -5.13 9.78
C PHE A 137 6.50 -5.11 8.27
N LEU A 138 5.22 -5.21 7.91
CA LEU A 138 4.78 -5.29 6.53
C LEU A 138 5.17 -4.03 5.75
N ASP A 139 4.92 -2.85 6.32
CA ASP A 139 5.24 -1.58 5.70
C ASP A 139 6.76 -1.41 5.51
N GLU A 140 7.56 -1.78 6.52
CA GLU A 140 9.02 -1.70 6.43
C GLU A 140 9.59 -2.73 5.46
N MET A 141 9.06 -3.95 5.43
CA MET A 141 9.52 -4.99 4.52
C MET A 141 9.18 -4.66 3.06
N ASP A 142 7.98 -4.10 2.80
CA ASP A 142 7.60 -3.61 1.48
C ASP A 142 8.55 -2.50 1.01
N ARG A 143 8.86 -1.55 1.91
CA ARG A 143 9.81 -0.47 1.64
C ARG A 143 11.22 -0.98 1.29
N LEU A 144 11.72 -1.95 2.05
CA LEU A 144 13.06 -2.51 1.88
C LEU A 144 13.19 -3.37 0.62
N SER A 145 12.17 -4.20 0.34
CA SER A 145 12.20 -5.17 -0.76
C SER A 145 11.69 -4.60 -2.09
N GLY A 146 10.91 -3.51 -2.06
CA GLY A 146 10.15 -3.03 -3.22
C GLY A 146 9.07 -3.99 -3.68
N LYS A 147 8.63 -4.93 -2.82
CA LYS A 147 7.63 -5.95 -3.11
C LYS A 147 6.59 -6.01 -2.01
N LEU A 148 5.35 -6.34 -2.38
CA LEU A 148 4.28 -6.54 -1.41
C LEU A 148 4.54 -7.81 -0.59
N THR A 149 4.80 -7.64 0.70
CA THR A 149 5.01 -8.72 1.66
C THR A 149 3.73 -9.53 1.83
N GLY A 150 3.82 -10.85 1.75
CA GLY A 150 2.71 -11.74 2.01
C GLY A 150 2.46 -11.96 3.51
N VAL A 151 1.34 -12.58 3.82
CA VAL A 151 0.99 -12.98 5.19
C VAL A 151 0.61 -14.44 5.22
N TYR A 152 0.97 -15.12 6.33
CA TYR A 152 0.50 -16.46 6.65
C TYR A 152 -0.29 -16.43 7.94
N PHE A 153 -1.45 -17.07 7.93
CA PHE A 153 -2.28 -17.36 9.10
C PHE A 153 -3.45 -18.32 8.75
N PRO A 154 -4.10 -18.91 9.78
CA PRO A 154 -5.24 -19.79 9.55
C PRO A 154 -6.48 -19.06 9.05
N LEU A 155 -7.37 -19.77 8.37
CA LEU A 155 -8.63 -19.25 7.82
C LEU A 155 -9.43 -18.43 8.84
N SER A 156 -9.45 -18.85 10.11
CA SER A 156 -10.17 -18.17 11.19
C SER A 156 -9.68 -16.74 11.47
N TYR A 157 -8.46 -16.38 11.04
CA TYR A 157 -7.88 -15.06 11.28
C TYR A 157 -8.19 -14.03 10.20
N LEU A 158 -8.74 -14.42 9.05
CA LEU A 158 -9.04 -13.50 7.95
C LEU A 158 -9.85 -12.28 8.42
N LYS A 159 -10.87 -12.49 9.27
CA LYS A 159 -11.70 -11.41 9.82
C LYS A 159 -10.93 -10.45 10.75
N ASN A 160 -9.88 -10.94 11.41
CA ASN A 160 -9.11 -10.17 12.39
C ASN A 160 -8.04 -9.28 11.71
N PHE A 161 -7.56 -9.70 10.51
CA PHE A 161 -6.48 -9.04 9.79
C PHE A 161 -6.92 -8.43 8.46
N GLN A 162 -8.11 -7.83 8.41
CA GLN A 162 -8.67 -7.20 7.20
C GLN A 162 -7.79 -6.12 6.57
N PHE A 163 -6.90 -5.49 7.33
CA PHE A 163 -5.94 -4.53 6.82
C PHE A 163 -4.90 -5.17 5.86
N THR A 164 -4.76 -6.50 5.86
CA THR A 164 -3.86 -7.26 4.98
C THR A 164 -4.56 -7.87 3.76
N LYS A 165 -5.87 -7.67 3.60
CA LYS A 165 -6.72 -8.36 2.59
C LYS A 165 -6.28 -8.23 1.13
N HIS A 166 -5.44 -7.24 0.81
CA HIS A 166 -4.89 -6.98 -0.52
C HIS A 166 -3.55 -7.66 -0.78
N ARG A 167 -2.96 -8.29 0.25
CA ARG A 167 -1.64 -8.90 0.20
C ARG A 167 -1.69 -10.36 -0.28
N PRO A 168 -0.58 -10.93 -0.76
CA PRO A 168 -0.48 -12.37 -0.98
C PRO A 168 -0.76 -13.13 0.32
N LEU A 169 -1.65 -14.11 0.26
CA LEU A 169 -2.03 -14.94 1.40
C LEU A 169 -1.44 -16.35 1.26
N TRP A 170 -0.74 -16.78 2.25
CA TRP A 170 -0.44 -18.18 2.50
C TRP A 170 -1.40 -18.67 3.58
N LEU A 171 -2.41 -19.41 3.16
CA LEU A 171 -3.51 -19.86 4.03
C LEU A 171 -3.15 -21.15 4.73
N ALA A 172 -3.31 -21.24 6.06
CA ALA A 172 -3.35 -22.49 6.78
C ALA A 172 -4.81 -22.95 6.97
N TRP A 173 -5.13 -24.09 6.43
CA TRP A 173 -6.43 -24.72 6.61
C TRP A 173 -6.33 -26.22 6.41
N TYR A 174 -6.14 -26.97 7.47
CA TYR A 174 -5.98 -28.42 7.45
C TYR A 174 -7.32 -29.10 7.17
N ASN A 175 -7.57 -29.36 5.88
CA ASN A 175 -8.80 -29.99 5.42
C ASN A 175 -8.61 -30.63 4.04
N GLU A 176 -8.23 -31.90 4.01
CA GLU A 176 -7.99 -32.69 2.80
C GLU A 176 -9.25 -32.97 1.96
N TYR A 177 -10.47 -32.70 2.51
CA TYR A 177 -11.73 -32.89 1.80
C TYR A 177 -12.20 -31.65 1.03
N VAL A 178 -11.49 -30.54 1.14
CA VAL A 178 -11.84 -29.28 0.48
C VAL A 178 -11.10 -29.16 -0.85
N THR A 179 -11.81 -28.79 -1.89
CA THR A 179 -11.22 -28.56 -3.21
C THR A 179 -10.65 -27.13 -3.32
N ILE A 180 -9.64 -26.93 -4.18
CA ILE A 180 -9.05 -25.60 -4.44
C ILE A 180 -10.11 -24.51 -4.70
N PRO A 181 -11.13 -24.72 -5.59
CA PRO A 181 -12.18 -23.72 -5.79
C PRO A 181 -12.93 -23.35 -4.52
N ASN A 182 -13.17 -24.32 -3.64
CA ASN A 182 -13.85 -24.06 -2.36
C ASN A 182 -12.95 -23.33 -1.37
N VAL A 183 -11.64 -23.60 -1.34
CA VAL A 183 -10.66 -22.84 -0.56
C VAL A 183 -10.69 -21.38 -1.00
N ILE A 184 -10.54 -21.11 -2.28
CA ILE A 184 -10.56 -19.76 -2.85
C ILE A 184 -11.89 -19.07 -2.54
N LYS A 185 -13.03 -19.76 -2.73
CA LYS A 185 -14.37 -19.22 -2.43
C LYS A 185 -14.50 -18.82 -0.97
N SER A 186 -14.04 -19.64 -0.03
CA SER A 186 -14.10 -19.36 1.39
C SER A 186 -13.29 -18.12 1.76
N VAL A 187 -12.07 -18.00 1.23
CA VAL A 187 -11.20 -16.83 1.46
C VAL A 187 -11.82 -15.56 0.86
N ARG A 188 -12.39 -15.65 -0.35
CA ARG A 188 -13.05 -14.52 -1.01
C ARG A 188 -14.33 -14.07 -0.29
N ALA A 189 -15.05 -15.01 0.35
CA ALA A 189 -16.23 -14.70 1.15
C ALA A 189 -15.89 -13.84 2.38
N GLU A 190 -14.68 -13.93 2.91
CA GLU A 190 -14.15 -13.08 3.99
C GLU A 190 -13.62 -11.72 3.48
N GLY A 191 -13.83 -11.40 2.20
CA GLY A 191 -13.46 -10.11 1.62
C GLY A 191 -12.00 -9.99 1.18
N TRP A 192 -11.24 -11.09 1.10
CA TRP A 192 -9.86 -11.06 0.65
C TRP A 192 -9.77 -10.73 -0.84
N THR A 193 -8.95 -9.74 -1.21
CA THR A 193 -8.77 -9.25 -2.59
C THR A 193 -7.41 -9.59 -3.19
N GLY A 194 -6.40 -9.84 -2.34
CA GLY A 194 -5.04 -10.20 -2.75
C GLY A 194 -4.96 -11.59 -3.38
N SER A 195 -3.81 -11.95 -3.95
CA SER A 195 -3.53 -13.30 -4.43
C SER A 195 -3.53 -14.31 -3.27
N ILE A 196 -3.79 -15.58 -3.59
CA ILE A 196 -3.77 -16.68 -2.63
C ILE A 196 -2.82 -17.75 -3.20
N PRO A 197 -1.49 -17.48 -3.19
CA PRO A 197 -0.55 -18.40 -3.82
C PRO A 197 -0.43 -19.75 -3.12
N PHE A 198 -0.52 -19.80 -1.80
CA PHE A 198 -0.23 -21.02 -1.05
C PHE A 198 -1.35 -21.42 -0.11
N TRP A 199 -1.55 -22.72 -0.02
CA TRP A 199 -2.41 -23.37 0.95
C TRP A 199 -1.60 -24.44 1.69
N GLN A 200 -1.33 -24.23 2.98
CA GLN A 200 -0.83 -25.26 3.88
C GLN A 200 -2.04 -26.11 4.31
N TYR A 201 -2.13 -27.31 3.76
CA TYR A 201 -3.34 -28.12 3.89
C TYR A 201 -3.21 -29.27 4.90
N ALA A 202 -2.00 -29.67 5.25
CA ALA A 202 -1.68 -30.69 6.21
C ALA A 202 -0.37 -30.39 6.94
N SER A 203 -0.14 -30.99 8.10
CA SER A 203 1.06 -30.82 8.93
C SER A 203 1.65 -32.16 9.42
N ASP A 204 1.17 -33.26 8.89
CA ASP A 204 1.61 -34.62 9.26
C ASP A 204 2.73 -35.15 8.36
N GLY A 205 2.91 -34.58 7.17
CA GLY A 205 3.91 -34.98 6.18
C GLY A 205 3.54 -36.24 5.42
N ASP A 206 2.33 -36.75 5.56
CA ASP A 206 1.84 -37.94 4.86
C ASP A 206 1.44 -37.59 3.43
N ILE A 207 2.33 -37.91 2.44
CA ILE A 207 2.12 -37.53 1.04
C ILE A 207 1.33 -38.56 0.25
N ASP A 208 1.17 -39.78 0.76
CA ASP A 208 0.49 -40.90 0.10
C ASP A 208 -0.72 -41.46 0.88
N ASN A 209 -1.05 -40.84 2.02
CA ASN A 209 -2.19 -41.15 2.90
C ASN A 209 -2.12 -42.58 3.48
N ASP A 210 -0.93 -43.05 3.82
CA ASP A 210 -0.71 -44.31 4.52
C ASP A 210 -0.74 -44.23 6.04
N GLY A 211 -0.89 -43.03 6.58
CA GLY A 211 -0.92 -42.70 8.02
C GLY A 211 0.46 -42.51 8.62
N VAL A 212 1.52 -42.42 7.80
CA VAL A 212 2.90 -42.24 8.26
C VAL A 212 3.52 -41.00 7.59
N GLY A 213 4.01 -40.08 8.38
CA GLY A 213 4.67 -38.89 7.84
C GLY A 213 5.97 -39.21 7.11
N ASP A 214 6.13 -38.68 5.91
CA ASP A 214 7.23 -38.92 4.96
C ASP A 214 8.41 -37.93 5.09
N GLY A 215 8.44 -37.07 6.10
CA GLY A 215 9.47 -36.04 6.23
C GLY A 215 10.89 -36.60 6.15
N ILE A 216 11.17 -37.76 6.76
CA ILE A 216 12.49 -38.42 6.67
C ILE A 216 12.79 -38.86 5.22
N ARG A 217 11.79 -39.39 4.50
CA ARG A 217 11.89 -39.77 3.09
C ARG A 217 12.17 -38.56 2.20
N MET A 218 11.59 -37.39 2.58
CA MET A 218 11.82 -36.11 1.92
C MET A 218 13.14 -35.41 2.35
N GLY A 219 13.97 -36.06 3.13
CA GLY A 219 15.30 -35.52 3.51
C GLY A 219 15.31 -34.69 4.78
N MET A 220 14.22 -34.69 5.55
CA MET A 220 14.12 -34.04 6.86
C MET A 220 14.57 -34.99 7.98
N GLU A 221 14.82 -34.46 9.18
CA GLU A 221 15.10 -35.31 10.35
C GLU A 221 13.83 -35.54 11.23
N ALA A 222 12.70 -34.94 10.86
CA ALA A 222 11.40 -35.16 11.46
C ALA A 222 10.49 -35.93 10.48
N LYS A 223 9.57 -36.76 11.00
CA LYS A 223 8.55 -37.47 10.20
C LYS A 223 7.46 -36.48 9.75
N ALA A 224 6.94 -35.70 10.69
CA ALA A 224 5.93 -34.68 10.40
C ALA A 224 6.57 -33.51 9.64
N LEU A 225 5.83 -33.00 8.68
CA LEU A 225 6.25 -31.91 7.80
C LEU A 225 5.01 -31.19 7.29
N ASP A 226 5.07 -29.88 7.23
CA ASP A 226 3.99 -29.08 6.69
C ASP A 226 3.94 -29.16 5.17
N LEU A 227 2.77 -29.55 4.64
CA LEU A 227 2.54 -29.77 3.23
C LEU A 227 1.76 -28.62 2.61
N ASN A 228 2.27 -28.10 1.50
CA ASN A 228 1.78 -26.89 0.86
C ASN A 228 1.43 -27.11 -0.60
N ILE A 229 0.38 -26.44 -1.06
CA ILE A 229 -0.12 -26.52 -2.43
C ILE A 229 -0.13 -25.12 -3.02
N TRP A 230 0.31 -24.99 -4.27
CA TRP A 230 0.15 -23.79 -5.06
C TRP A 230 -1.28 -23.71 -5.61
N LEU A 231 -1.96 -22.58 -5.41
CA LEU A 231 -3.38 -22.42 -5.73
C LEU A 231 -3.66 -21.70 -7.06
N ASP A 232 -2.65 -21.27 -7.77
CA ASP A 232 -2.79 -20.54 -9.03
C ASP A 232 -2.24 -21.36 -10.22
N THR A 233 -2.16 -20.80 -11.42
CA THR A 233 -1.72 -21.50 -12.63
C THR A 233 -0.22 -21.83 -12.60
N PRO A 234 0.23 -22.81 -13.39
CA PRO A 234 1.66 -23.09 -13.56
C PRO A 234 2.45 -21.90 -14.12
N GLU A 235 1.85 -21.08 -14.98
CA GLU A 235 2.45 -19.87 -15.53
C GLU A 235 2.65 -18.81 -14.44
N ALA A 236 1.67 -18.66 -13.54
CA ALA A 236 1.79 -17.78 -12.38
C ALA A 236 2.90 -18.24 -11.44
N PHE A 237 3.05 -19.56 -11.23
CA PHE A 237 4.15 -20.13 -10.46
C PHE A 237 5.51 -19.85 -11.10
N ALA A 238 5.66 -20.08 -12.40
CA ALA A 238 6.90 -19.84 -13.13
C ALA A 238 7.34 -18.37 -13.11
N ASN A 239 6.39 -17.46 -12.89
CA ASN A 239 6.62 -16.01 -12.78
C ASN A 239 6.59 -15.49 -11.35
N PHE A 240 6.30 -16.33 -10.37
CA PHE A 240 6.27 -15.93 -8.98
C PHE A 240 7.66 -15.44 -8.52
N GLY A 241 7.70 -14.25 -8.00
CA GLY A 241 8.94 -13.57 -7.66
C GLY A 241 9.59 -12.77 -8.80
N LYS A 242 9.25 -13.03 -10.07
CA LYS A 242 9.73 -12.24 -11.22
C LYS A 242 8.90 -10.97 -11.44
N VAL A 243 7.65 -10.99 -11.03
CA VAL A 243 6.76 -9.83 -11.12
C VAL A 243 7.06 -8.91 -9.94
N THR A 244 7.65 -7.77 -10.22
CA THR A 244 7.59 -6.64 -9.29
C THR A 244 6.13 -6.21 -9.28
N VAL A 245 5.39 -6.53 -8.22
CA VAL A 245 4.06 -5.94 -8.04
C VAL A 245 4.34 -4.46 -7.78
N THR A 246 4.15 -3.63 -8.78
CA THR A 246 4.00 -2.20 -8.54
C THR A 246 2.77 -2.08 -7.67
N LEU A 247 2.98 -1.69 -6.41
CA LEU A 247 1.87 -1.27 -5.55
C LEU A 247 1.05 -0.28 -6.37
N PRO A 248 -0.29 -0.37 -6.37
CA PRO A 248 -1.08 0.64 -7.07
C PRO A 248 -0.65 2.00 -6.55
N GLU A 249 -0.25 2.88 -7.48
CA GLU A 249 0.09 4.24 -7.10
C GLU A 249 -1.08 4.83 -6.32
N PRO A 250 -0.82 5.53 -5.21
CA PRO A 250 -1.88 6.13 -4.43
C PRO A 250 -2.63 7.15 -5.30
N PRO A 251 -3.97 7.16 -5.27
CA PRO A 251 -4.75 8.07 -6.09
C PRO A 251 -4.56 9.52 -5.62
N ASN A 252 -4.33 10.43 -6.56
CA ASN A 252 -4.34 11.88 -6.30
C ASN A 252 -5.74 12.44 -6.52
N ILE A 253 -6.66 12.18 -5.59
CA ILE A 253 -8.09 12.52 -5.75
C ILE A 253 -8.35 14.03 -5.82
N LEU A 254 -7.59 14.85 -5.08
CA LEU A 254 -7.67 16.31 -5.21
C LEU A 254 -7.02 16.82 -6.49
N ASN A 255 -6.38 15.95 -7.29
CA ASN A 255 -5.70 16.29 -8.54
C ASN A 255 -4.70 17.46 -8.38
N ILE A 256 -3.91 17.42 -7.33
CA ILE A 256 -2.88 18.41 -7.04
C ILE A 256 -1.68 18.13 -7.93
N GLN A 257 -1.19 19.13 -8.64
CA GLN A 257 0.04 19.00 -9.43
C GLN A 257 1.26 18.85 -8.50
N PRO A 258 1.98 17.73 -8.54
CA PRO A 258 3.15 17.55 -7.70
C PRO A 258 4.31 18.46 -8.08
N PHE A 259 5.03 18.98 -7.08
CA PHE A 259 6.31 19.67 -7.26
C PHE A 259 7.39 18.96 -6.46
N SER A 260 8.53 18.68 -7.14
CA SER A 260 9.73 18.22 -6.45
C SER A 260 10.62 19.41 -6.09
N GLN A 261 11.10 19.47 -4.84
CA GLN A 261 12.12 20.43 -4.46
C GLN A 261 13.44 20.20 -5.21
N GLN A 262 13.66 19.00 -5.77
CA GLN A 262 14.85 18.64 -6.55
C GLN A 262 14.73 18.96 -8.05
N ASP A 263 13.62 19.57 -8.49
CA ASP A 263 13.43 19.92 -9.90
C ASP A 263 14.53 20.88 -10.36
N PRO A 264 15.25 20.58 -11.48
CA PRO A 264 16.33 21.41 -12.01
C PRO A 264 15.96 22.88 -12.27
N ARG A 265 14.66 23.17 -12.47
CA ARG A 265 14.18 24.54 -12.72
C ARG A 265 14.32 25.46 -11.51
N TRP A 266 14.34 24.92 -10.26
CA TRP A 266 14.35 25.74 -9.06
C TRP A 266 15.20 25.20 -7.90
N LYS A 267 15.72 23.98 -7.95
CA LYS A 267 16.46 23.37 -6.82
C LYS A 267 17.63 24.24 -6.31
N ASP A 268 18.28 25.01 -7.21
CA ASP A 268 19.44 25.81 -6.91
C ASP A 268 19.08 27.26 -6.49
N ILE A 269 17.78 27.61 -6.50
CA ILE A 269 17.31 28.93 -6.08
C ILE A 269 17.49 29.08 -4.56
N ARG A 270 18.21 30.12 -4.15
CA ARG A 270 18.52 30.40 -2.74
C ARG A 270 17.39 31.14 -2.05
N PHE A 271 17.17 30.81 -0.78
CA PHE A 271 16.39 31.61 0.18
C PHE A 271 17.06 31.52 1.56
N GLY A 272 17.24 32.67 2.24
CA GLY A 272 18.11 32.72 3.42
C GLY A 272 19.51 32.15 3.09
N ASP A 273 19.97 31.22 3.90
CA ASP A 273 21.31 30.59 3.77
C ASP A 273 21.29 29.27 2.98
N THR A 274 20.12 28.85 2.50
CA THR A 274 19.91 27.55 1.87
C THR A 274 19.36 27.65 0.44
N THR A 275 18.97 26.51 -0.16
CA THR A 275 18.34 26.41 -1.47
C THR A 275 17.03 25.64 -1.39
N ILE A 276 16.18 25.76 -2.43
CA ILE A 276 14.96 24.97 -2.53
C ILE A 276 15.28 23.47 -2.50
N GLY A 277 16.32 23.04 -3.21
CA GLY A 277 16.73 21.62 -3.25
C GLY A 277 17.17 21.08 -1.88
N ALA A 278 17.80 21.91 -1.05
CA ALA A 278 18.26 21.51 0.28
C ALA A 278 17.10 21.49 1.31
N ASP A 279 16.42 22.64 1.51
CA ASP A 279 15.46 22.82 2.61
C ASP A 279 14.09 23.35 2.14
N GLY A 280 13.78 23.24 0.84
CA GLY A 280 12.56 23.81 0.25
C GLY A 280 11.33 22.88 0.28
N CYS A 281 11.29 21.84 1.13
CA CYS A 281 10.13 20.95 1.23
C CYS A 281 8.83 21.73 1.52
N LEU A 282 8.80 22.54 2.56
CA LEU A 282 7.63 23.35 2.91
C LEU A 282 7.29 24.38 1.83
N ILE A 283 8.28 24.97 1.16
CA ILE A 283 8.05 25.89 0.05
C ILE A 283 7.33 25.18 -1.11
N SER A 284 7.77 23.98 -1.43
CA SER A 284 7.16 23.16 -2.49
C SER A 284 5.74 22.74 -2.13
N ASP A 285 5.50 22.35 -0.89
CA ASP A 285 4.16 22.00 -0.38
C ASP A 285 3.19 23.20 -0.45
N ILE A 286 3.63 24.37 0.00
CA ILE A 286 2.82 25.60 -0.08
C ILE A 286 2.57 25.99 -1.53
N ALA A 287 3.55 25.84 -2.43
CA ALA A 287 3.34 26.11 -3.84
C ALA A 287 2.29 25.14 -4.46
N MET A 288 2.32 23.85 -4.08
CA MET A 288 1.29 22.89 -4.48
C MET A 288 -0.10 23.27 -3.95
N LEU A 289 -0.20 23.64 -2.67
CA LEU A 289 -1.45 24.11 -2.07
C LEU A 289 -2.00 25.35 -2.80
N LEU A 290 -1.19 26.37 -3.03
CA LEU A 290 -1.61 27.62 -3.68
C LEU A 290 -2.02 27.36 -5.14
N LYS A 291 -1.29 26.51 -5.86
CA LYS A 291 -1.63 26.14 -7.22
C LYS A 291 -2.95 25.37 -7.29
N TYR A 292 -3.19 24.45 -6.37
CA TYR A 292 -4.46 23.74 -6.22
C TYR A 292 -5.63 24.72 -6.02
N LEU A 293 -5.42 25.79 -5.26
CA LEU A 293 -6.42 26.84 -5.01
C LEU A 293 -6.54 27.85 -6.17
N GLY A 294 -5.88 27.62 -7.29
CA GLY A 294 -6.03 28.40 -8.53
C GLY A 294 -5.00 29.51 -8.75
N LEU A 295 -3.98 29.64 -7.88
CA LEU A 295 -2.91 30.60 -8.10
C LEU A 295 -1.89 30.04 -9.10
N ASP A 296 -1.54 30.79 -10.17
CA ASP A 296 -0.46 30.40 -11.07
C ASP A 296 0.91 30.60 -10.40
N THR A 297 1.36 29.57 -9.69
CA THR A 297 2.62 29.57 -8.96
C THR A 297 3.37 28.25 -9.08
N ASP A 298 4.64 28.28 -8.72
CA ASP A 298 5.56 27.18 -8.55
C ASP A 298 6.56 27.52 -7.42
N PRO A 299 7.44 26.60 -7.00
CA PRO A 299 8.40 26.88 -5.93
C PRO A 299 9.30 28.09 -6.19
N ALA A 300 9.71 28.36 -7.44
CA ALA A 300 10.54 29.50 -7.79
C ALA A 300 9.78 30.82 -7.61
N LYS A 301 8.61 30.94 -8.23
CA LYS A 301 7.74 32.12 -8.13
C LYS A 301 7.36 32.41 -6.68
N LEU A 302 7.10 31.36 -5.89
CA LEU A 302 6.76 31.52 -4.48
C LEU A 302 7.94 32.07 -3.69
N VAL A 303 9.16 31.55 -3.87
CA VAL A 303 10.35 32.06 -3.16
C VAL A 303 10.60 33.52 -3.50
N ASP A 304 10.52 33.93 -4.77
CA ASP A 304 10.71 35.32 -5.19
C ASP A 304 9.68 36.23 -4.55
N TRP A 305 8.42 35.80 -4.49
CA TRP A 305 7.38 36.57 -3.81
C TRP A 305 7.61 36.68 -2.31
N LEU A 306 7.97 35.56 -1.63
CA LEU A 306 8.22 35.52 -0.19
C LEU A 306 9.36 36.46 0.20
N LYS A 307 10.45 36.48 -0.57
CA LYS A 307 11.57 37.44 -0.36
C LYS A 307 11.11 38.90 -0.45
N ALA A 308 10.32 39.22 -1.47
CA ALA A 308 9.87 40.60 -1.70
C ALA A 308 8.84 41.07 -0.68
N ASN A 309 8.09 40.15 -0.01
CA ASN A 309 6.93 40.51 0.82
C ASN A 309 7.07 40.12 2.29
N GLY A 310 8.29 39.84 2.78
CA GLY A 310 8.55 39.48 4.15
C GLY A 310 7.93 38.12 4.55
N GLY A 311 7.84 37.20 3.60
CA GLY A 311 7.33 35.86 3.81
C GLY A 311 8.36 34.88 4.38
N LEU A 312 9.59 35.35 4.59
CA LEU A 312 10.68 34.58 5.16
C LEU A 312 11.34 35.34 6.31
N TYR A 313 11.76 34.62 7.33
CA TYR A 313 12.67 35.13 8.37
C TYR A 313 13.89 34.19 8.41
N GLY A 314 15.00 34.59 7.75
CA GLY A 314 16.09 33.68 7.42
C GLY A 314 15.59 32.55 6.52
N ASN A 315 15.78 31.31 6.97
CA ASN A 315 15.27 30.10 6.29
C ASN A 315 13.84 29.75 6.71
N LEU A 316 13.26 30.47 7.69
CA LEU A 316 11.96 30.14 8.25
C LEU A 316 10.81 30.74 7.45
N PHE A 317 9.82 29.91 7.12
CA PHE A 317 8.60 30.32 6.44
C PHE A 317 7.62 31.03 7.40
N VAL A 318 7.10 32.18 7.01
CA VAL A 318 6.10 32.93 7.75
C VAL A 318 4.70 32.51 7.34
N TRP A 319 4.03 31.65 8.12
CA TRP A 319 2.79 30.96 7.80
C TRP A 319 1.66 31.86 7.26
N LYS A 320 1.44 33.04 7.87
CA LYS A 320 0.39 33.98 7.45
C LYS A 320 0.75 34.81 6.23
N SER A 321 2.00 34.78 5.76
CA SER A 321 2.43 35.63 4.66
C SER A 321 1.63 35.37 3.39
N VAL A 322 1.38 34.09 3.07
CA VAL A 322 0.68 33.66 1.84
C VAL A 322 -0.80 34.00 1.81
N GLU A 323 -1.40 34.42 2.94
CA GLU A 323 -2.78 34.97 2.95
C GLU A 323 -2.90 36.22 2.06
N LYS A 324 -1.80 36.91 1.82
CA LYS A 324 -1.74 38.08 0.93
C LYS A 324 -1.75 37.72 -0.55
N LEU A 325 -1.36 36.48 -0.90
CA LEU A 325 -1.34 35.99 -2.28
C LEU A 325 -2.72 35.59 -2.76
N LEU A 326 -3.53 35.05 -1.89
CA LEU A 326 -4.83 34.51 -2.27
C LEU A 326 -5.91 35.00 -1.30
N PRO A 327 -6.74 35.98 -1.71
CA PRO A 327 -7.86 36.44 -0.90
C PRO A 327 -8.78 35.28 -0.50
N GLY A 328 -9.11 35.19 0.77
CA GLY A 328 -9.91 34.08 1.33
C GLY A 328 -9.08 32.94 1.94
N LEU A 329 -7.78 32.86 1.65
CA LEU A 329 -6.89 31.93 2.32
C LEU A 329 -6.58 32.40 3.74
N LYS A 330 -6.71 31.50 4.73
CA LYS A 330 -6.42 31.79 6.14
C LYS A 330 -5.63 30.65 6.76
N PHE A 331 -4.50 30.97 7.36
CA PHE A 331 -3.78 30.05 8.22
C PHE A 331 -4.57 29.84 9.51
N ILE A 332 -4.93 28.61 9.80
CA ILE A 332 -5.74 28.30 10.98
C ILE A 332 -4.85 28.11 12.19
N LEU A 333 -4.04 27.04 12.18
CA LEU A 333 -3.16 26.73 13.30
C LEU A 333 -2.11 25.69 12.90
N LYS A 334 -0.98 25.70 13.62
CA LYS A 334 -0.01 24.62 13.66
C LYS A 334 -0.22 23.85 14.97
N TYR A 335 -0.69 22.61 14.85
CA TYR A 335 -0.88 21.70 15.97
C TYR A 335 0.42 20.94 16.23
N ILE A 336 0.84 20.85 17.50
CA ILE A 336 2.02 20.08 17.90
C ILE A 336 1.62 18.62 18.09
N GLY A 337 2.36 17.71 17.46
CA GLY A 337 2.07 16.27 17.48
C GLY A 337 1.16 15.81 16.34
N ALA A 338 0.87 14.51 16.33
CA ALA A 338 -0.04 13.92 15.37
C ALA A 338 -1.49 14.24 15.74
N HIS A 339 -2.20 14.85 14.81
CA HIS A 339 -3.60 15.20 14.93
C HIS A 339 -4.40 14.66 13.75
N PRO A 340 -4.68 13.32 13.69
CA PRO A 340 -5.47 12.73 12.62
C PRO A 340 -6.84 13.38 12.45
N ASP A 341 -7.46 13.79 13.56
CA ASP A 341 -8.74 14.52 13.56
C ASP A 341 -8.65 15.84 12.79
N LYS A 342 -7.54 16.58 12.87
CA LYS A 342 -7.32 17.83 12.15
C LYS A 342 -6.98 17.62 10.68
N ILE A 343 -6.26 16.54 10.38
CA ILE A 343 -6.03 16.11 8.99
C ILE A 343 -7.37 15.75 8.34
N ASP A 344 -8.16 14.88 8.98
CA ASP A 344 -9.46 14.45 8.48
C ASP A 344 -10.44 15.63 8.33
N GLU A 345 -10.45 16.56 9.28
CA GLU A 345 -11.23 17.80 9.18
C GLU A 345 -10.82 18.67 7.99
N SER A 346 -9.50 18.82 7.71
CA SER A 346 -9.00 19.56 6.55
C SER A 346 -9.43 18.88 5.24
N LEU A 347 -9.21 17.57 5.10
CA LEU A 347 -9.56 16.80 3.91
C LEU A 347 -11.07 16.80 3.64
N SER A 348 -11.91 16.74 4.68
CA SER A 348 -13.38 16.82 4.53
C SER A 348 -13.84 18.14 3.88
N ARG A 349 -13.06 19.20 4.02
CA ARG A 349 -13.25 20.50 3.38
C ARG A 349 -12.54 20.64 2.03
N LYS A 350 -12.00 19.53 1.50
CA LYS A 350 -11.17 19.50 0.29
C LYS A 350 -9.94 20.40 0.37
N MET A 351 -9.39 20.52 1.56
CA MET A 351 -8.15 21.26 1.80
C MET A 351 -7.03 20.27 2.10
N PRO A 352 -5.93 20.28 1.32
CA PRO A 352 -4.76 19.50 1.65
C PRO A 352 -4.14 20.00 2.96
N CYS A 353 -3.44 19.12 3.66
CA CYS A 353 -2.93 19.37 4.98
C CYS A 353 -1.40 19.18 5.04
N LEU A 354 -0.69 20.15 5.58
CA LEU A 354 0.77 20.07 5.72
C LEU A 354 1.13 19.33 7.00
N VAL A 355 1.98 18.32 6.89
CA VAL A 355 2.48 17.59 8.06
C VAL A 355 4.00 17.59 8.10
N HIS A 356 4.52 17.80 9.32
CA HIS A 356 5.94 17.73 9.61
C HIS A 356 6.29 16.32 10.06
N VAL A 357 7.24 15.70 9.40
CA VAL A 357 7.68 14.32 9.64
C VAL A 357 9.18 14.25 9.86
N ASP A 358 9.65 13.14 10.40
CA ASP A 358 11.03 12.74 10.35
C ASP A 358 11.33 12.13 8.99
N TYR A 359 12.26 12.70 8.25
CA TYR A 359 12.62 12.22 6.92
C TYR A 359 13.24 10.82 6.96
N ASP A 360 14.11 10.58 7.93
CA ASP A 360 14.71 9.27 8.14
C ASP A 360 14.48 8.78 9.56
N PRO A 361 13.32 8.16 9.84
CA PRO A 361 12.99 7.67 11.17
C PRO A 361 13.87 6.50 11.64
N THR A 362 14.85 6.08 10.85
CA THR A 362 15.82 5.03 11.23
C THR A 362 17.02 5.60 12.00
N THR A 363 17.22 6.92 11.96
CA THR A 363 18.28 7.61 12.72
C THR A 363 17.77 8.07 14.09
N SER A 364 18.71 8.42 15.00
CA SER A 364 18.35 9.02 16.30
C SER A 364 18.12 10.53 16.23
N LEU A 365 18.38 11.14 15.08
CA LEU A 365 18.17 12.56 14.82
C LEU A 365 16.84 12.74 14.12
N ILE A 366 16.10 13.77 14.50
CA ILE A 366 14.88 14.14 13.80
C ILE A 366 15.26 15.01 12.60
N ASP A 367 15.26 14.41 11.42
CA ASP A 367 15.48 15.12 10.16
C ASP A 367 14.18 15.77 9.73
N GLN A 368 14.11 17.09 9.84
CA GLN A 368 12.88 17.84 9.59
C GLN A 368 12.48 17.81 8.13
N HIS A 369 11.30 17.27 7.84
CA HIS A 369 10.72 17.26 6.50
C HIS A 369 9.23 17.59 6.54
N TRP A 370 8.72 18.20 5.47
CA TRP A 370 7.30 18.51 5.31
C TRP A 370 6.76 17.77 4.10
N VAL A 371 5.54 17.27 4.22
CA VAL A 371 4.80 16.63 3.12
C VAL A 371 3.35 17.09 3.12
N LEU A 372 2.73 17.07 1.96
CA LEU A 372 1.36 17.52 1.75
C LEU A 372 0.42 16.32 1.74
N ILE A 373 -0.38 16.12 2.80
CA ILE A 373 -1.46 15.13 2.81
C ILE A 373 -2.59 15.63 1.90
N VAL A 374 -3.00 14.81 0.94
CA VAL A 374 -3.95 15.19 -0.11
C VAL A 374 -5.22 14.36 -0.10
N ASP A 375 -5.23 13.22 0.57
CA ASP A 375 -6.41 12.36 0.66
C ASP A 375 -6.32 11.32 1.79
N LYS A 376 -7.44 10.61 2.01
CA LYS A 376 -7.54 9.44 2.87
C LYS A 376 -8.38 8.37 2.19
N VAL A 377 -7.77 7.26 1.83
CA VAL A 377 -8.40 6.13 1.14
C VAL A 377 -8.28 4.89 2.00
N ASP A 378 -9.39 4.20 2.26
CA ASP A 378 -9.45 2.99 3.10
C ASP A 378 -8.76 3.16 4.48
N GLY A 379 -8.84 4.37 5.05
CA GLY A 379 -8.25 4.71 6.35
C GLY A 379 -6.76 5.08 6.30
N ARG A 380 -6.12 5.04 5.12
CA ARG A 380 -4.72 5.41 4.90
C ARG A 380 -4.61 6.81 4.30
N TYR A 381 -3.63 7.60 4.73
CA TYR A 381 -3.37 8.89 4.13
C TYR A 381 -2.52 8.78 2.87
N VAL A 382 -2.93 9.56 1.87
CA VAL A 382 -2.16 9.79 0.65
C VAL A 382 -1.46 11.14 0.77
N ALA A 383 -0.18 11.18 0.45
CA ALA A 383 0.60 12.40 0.49
C ALA A 383 1.33 12.67 -0.83
N ILE A 384 1.65 13.92 -1.09
CA ILE A 384 2.65 14.29 -2.09
C ILE A 384 3.92 14.67 -1.34
N ASP A 385 5.02 13.99 -1.68
CA ASP A 385 6.31 14.25 -1.05
C ASP A 385 7.15 15.17 -1.94
N PRO A 386 7.46 16.38 -1.48
CA PRO A 386 8.24 17.33 -2.26
C PRO A 386 9.71 16.90 -2.45
N LYS A 387 10.21 15.91 -1.71
CA LYS A 387 11.57 15.38 -1.91
C LYS A 387 11.80 14.92 -3.35
N ASP A 388 10.84 14.19 -3.91
CA ASP A 388 10.91 13.63 -5.25
C ASP A 388 9.69 13.95 -6.13
N GLY A 389 8.69 14.65 -5.58
CA GLY A 389 7.45 15.01 -6.27
C GLY A 389 6.52 13.84 -6.50
N LYS A 390 6.64 12.76 -5.72
CA LYS A 390 5.78 11.58 -5.87
C LYS A 390 4.53 11.66 -5.00
N VAL A 391 3.45 11.10 -5.54
CA VAL A 391 2.28 10.73 -4.74
C VAL A 391 2.60 9.42 -4.03
N ILE A 392 2.41 9.36 -2.72
CA ILE A 392 2.81 8.24 -1.88
C ILE A 392 1.71 7.85 -0.91
N TRP A 393 1.70 6.59 -0.50
CA TRP A 393 1.06 6.22 0.75
C TRP A 393 1.93 6.71 1.90
N PHE A 394 1.36 7.55 2.77
CA PHE A 394 2.10 8.16 3.88
C PHE A 394 2.75 7.10 4.79
N ASP A 395 1.98 6.09 5.16
CA ASP A 395 2.42 5.02 6.05
C ASP A 395 3.51 4.12 5.44
N GLU A 396 3.58 4.01 4.12
CA GLU A 396 4.66 3.26 3.45
C GLU A 396 6.01 3.97 3.51
N ARG A 397 6.01 5.31 3.44
CA ARG A 397 7.26 6.08 3.45
C ARG A 397 7.67 6.51 4.85
N TYR A 398 6.70 6.93 5.67
CA TYR A 398 6.94 7.54 6.98
C TYR A 398 6.42 6.71 8.16
N GLY A 399 5.76 5.57 7.90
CA GLY A 399 5.21 4.70 8.93
C GLY A 399 3.97 5.28 9.62
N SER A 400 3.74 4.89 10.89
CA SER A 400 2.53 5.27 11.62
C SER A 400 2.35 6.78 11.75
N TYR A 401 1.16 7.31 11.43
CA TYR A 401 0.85 8.74 11.58
C TYR A 401 0.94 9.22 13.03
N THR A 402 0.66 8.35 14.01
CA THR A 402 0.72 8.72 15.43
C THR A 402 2.15 8.78 15.98
N GLY A 403 3.08 8.09 15.32
CA GLY A 403 4.48 8.05 15.74
C GLY A 403 5.40 9.01 14.99
N ASN A 404 5.05 9.35 13.75
CA ASN A 404 5.97 10.05 12.85
C ASN A 404 5.47 11.41 12.35
N ILE A 405 4.30 11.87 12.78
CA ILE A 405 3.86 13.24 12.56
C ILE A 405 4.16 14.09 13.81
N TYR A 406 5.02 15.07 13.67
CA TYR A 406 5.43 15.98 14.75
C TYR A 406 4.61 17.24 14.80
N ASN A 407 4.06 17.69 13.67
CA ASN A 407 3.18 18.84 13.59
C ASN A 407 2.19 18.67 12.43
N VAL A 408 1.01 19.23 12.62
CA VAL A 408 -0.03 19.35 11.59
C VAL A 408 -0.33 20.82 11.40
N SER A 409 -0.26 21.32 10.17
CA SER A 409 -0.55 22.73 9.85
C SER A 409 -1.68 22.79 8.82
N THR A 410 -2.69 23.57 9.12
CA THR A 410 -3.91 23.67 8.32
C THR A 410 -4.18 25.08 7.85
N TYR A 411 -4.71 25.17 6.65
CA TYR A 411 -5.31 26.37 6.09
C TYR A 411 -6.80 26.15 5.83
N SER A 412 -7.57 27.22 5.86
CA SER A 412 -8.92 27.24 5.29
C SER A 412 -8.93 28.16 4.07
N TYR A 413 -9.82 27.88 3.15
CA TYR A 413 -10.05 28.72 2.00
C TYR A 413 -11.56 28.95 1.80
N SER A 414 -11.94 30.20 1.70
CA SER A 414 -13.30 30.58 1.27
C SER A 414 -13.16 31.42 0.01
N GLU A 415 -13.78 30.96 -1.07
CA GLU A 415 -13.86 31.82 -2.26
C GLU A 415 -14.48 33.16 -1.86
N VAL A 416 -13.70 34.23 -1.98
CA VAL A 416 -14.25 35.58 -1.88
C VAL A 416 -15.08 35.78 -3.15
N PRO A 417 -16.39 36.13 -3.07
CA PRO A 417 -17.13 36.44 -4.29
C PRO A 417 -16.36 37.50 -5.07
N ALA A 418 -16.00 37.20 -6.33
CA ALA A 418 -15.33 38.16 -7.17
C ALA A 418 -16.16 39.43 -7.26
N PRO A 419 -15.56 40.64 -7.21
CA PRO A 419 -16.27 41.86 -7.51
C PRO A 419 -16.99 41.71 -8.87
N PRO A 420 -18.16 42.29 -9.06
CA PRO A 420 -19.12 41.94 -10.13
C PRO A 420 -18.61 42.10 -11.58
N ASN A 421 -17.36 42.45 -11.80
CA ASN A 421 -16.81 42.73 -13.14
C ASN A 421 -15.49 42.02 -13.50
N THR A 422 -15.08 40.96 -12.78
CA THR A 422 -13.93 40.14 -13.23
C THR A 422 -14.45 38.97 -14.06
N PRO A 423 -14.04 38.75 -15.32
CA PRO A 423 -14.43 37.58 -16.08
C PRO A 423 -13.91 36.34 -15.34
N LYS A 424 -14.79 35.48 -14.83
CA LYS A 424 -14.41 34.17 -14.35
C LYS A 424 -13.87 33.39 -15.54
N THR A 425 -12.60 33.06 -15.57
CA THR A 425 -12.10 32.04 -16.50
C THR A 425 -12.74 30.72 -16.07
N LYS A 426 -13.81 30.36 -16.75
CA LYS A 426 -14.54 29.10 -16.50
C LYS A 426 -13.63 27.98 -17.04
N ILE A 427 -13.15 27.10 -16.18
CA ILE A 427 -12.53 25.85 -16.65
C ILE A 427 -13.67 25.03 -17.25
N VAL A 428 -13.70 24.98 -18.58
CA VAL A 428 -14.70 24.23 -19.33
C VAL A 428 -14.14 22.83 -19.55
N GLN A 429 -14.76 21.84 -18.91
CA GLN A 429 -14.46 20.44 -19.25
C GLN A 429 -15.21 20.10 -20.54
N ILE A 430 -14.46 19.74 -21.57
CA ILE A 430 -15.01 19.36 -22.86
C ILE A 430 -14.96 17.85 -23.01
N GLY A 431 -16.10 17.26 -23.40
CA GLY A 431 -16.20 15.87 -23.80
C GLY A 431 -16.46 15.77 -25.29
N LYS A 432 -16.02 14.69 -25.91
CA LYS A 432 -16.35 14.34 -27.29
C LYS A 432 -17.27 13.13 -27.32
N THR A 433 -18.40 13.24 -28.00
CA THR A 433 -19.32 12.11 -28.17
C THR A 433 -18.73 11.08 -29.13
N LEU A 434 -18.84 9.79 -28.79
CA LEU A 434 -18.21 8.69 -29.53
C LEU A 434 -19.18 7.90 -30.41
N VAL A 435 -20.50 8.04 -30.20
CA VAL A 435 -21.52 7.26 -30.92
C VAL A 435 -22.60 8.15 -31.48
N ASP A 436 -23.11 7.77 -32.64
CA ASP A 436 -24.25 8.45 -33.27
C ASP A 436 -25.55 8.11 -32.54
N TYR A 437 -26.44 9.08 -32.49
CA TYR A 437 -27.78 8.98 -31.88
C TYR A 437 -27.77 8.60 -30.39
N GLN A 438 -26.66 8.95 -29.65
CA GLN A 438 -26.65 8.77 -28.20
C GLN A 438 -27.87 9.47 -27.54
N ASN A 439 -28.62 8.71 -26.74
CA ASN A 439 -29.75 9.24 -25.99
C ASN A 439 -29.30 10.17 -24.88
N LEU A 440 -29.82 11.39 -24.86
CA LEU A 440 -29.69 12.33 -23.76
C LEU A 440 -30.94 12.33 -22.92
N ARG A 441 -30.81 12.17 -21.61
CA ARG A 441 -31.90 11.87 -20.69
C ARG A 441 -32.07 12.95 -19.63
N LYS A 442 -33.26 13.00 -19.03
CA LYS A 442 -33.59 13.99 -17.99
C LYS A 442 -32.79 13.77 -16.68
N LEU A 443 -32.48 12.53 -16.36
CA LEU A 443 -31.71 12.12 -15.17
C LEU A 443 -30.63 11.14 -15.56
N PRO A 444 -29.57 10.98 -14.73
CA PRO A 444 -28.50 10.03 -14.98
C PRO A 444 -28.92 8.58 -14.68
N SER A 445 -29.79 8.04 -15.51
CA SER A 445 -30.33 6.69 -15.39
C SER A 445 -30.85 6.19 -16.74
N LEU A 446 -30.65 4.89 -17.02
CA LEU A 446 -31.20 4.23 -18.23
C LEU A 446 -32.72 4.20 -18.27
N ASP A 447 -33.35 4.28 -17.12
CA ASP A 447 -34.83 4.27 -16.99
C ASP A 447 -35.46 5.68 -17.12
N ALA A 448 -34.61 6.73 -17.16
CA ALA A 448 -35.08 8.09 -17.28
C ALA A 448 -35.56 8.43 -18.71
N PRO A 449 -36.57 9.32 -18.86
CA PRO A 449 -37.02 9.75 -20.16
C PRO A 449 -35.94 10.32 -21.04
N VAL A 450 -35.91 9.92 -22.31
CA VAL A 450 -35.01 10.49 -23.33
C VAL A 450 -35.56 11.85 -23.74
N ILE A 451 -34.74 12.88 -23.64
CA ILE A 451 -35.09 14.26 -24.03
C ILE A 451 -34.73 14.49 -25.51
N THR A 452 -33.51 14.08 -25.90
CA THR A 452 -32.97 14.26 -27.24
C THR A 452 -31.87 13.27 -27.52
N LYS A 453 -31.23 13.39 -28.70
CA LYS A 453 -30.09 12.57 -29.10
C LYS A 453 -28.96 13.46 -29.61
N THR A 454 -27.73 12.97 -29.53
CA THR A 454 -26.54 13.62 -30.09
C THR A 454 -25.83 12.72 -31.10
N MET A 455 -25.01 13.33 -31.95
CA MET A 455 -24.19 12.65 -32.95
C MET A 455 -22.78 12.44 -32.45
N SER A 456 -22.05 11.47 -33.00
CA SER A 456 -20.64 11.26 -32.69
C SER A 456 -19.76 12.41 -33.15
N GLY A 457 -18.63 12.60 -32.50
CA GLY A 457 -17.67 13.67 -32.82
C GLY A 457 -18.08 15.08 -32.35
N LYS A 458 -19.22 15.26 -31.71
CA LYS A 458 -19.64 16.55 -31.14
C LYS A 458 -18.83 16.84 -29.87
N GLU A 459 -18.26 18.02 -29.82
CA GLU A 459 -17.72 18.59 -28.58
C GLU A 459 -18.87 19.11 -27.73
N VAL A 460 -18.87 18.72 -26.46
CA VAL A 460 -19.91 19.05 -25.49
C VAL A 460 -19.29 19.52 -24.18
N GLU A 461 -19.82 20.59 -23.61
CA GLU A 461 -19.39 21.05 -22.29
C GLU A 461 -19.91 20.09 -21.22
N ILE A 462 -19.02 19.61 -20.35
CA ILE A 462 -19.39 18.76 -19.22
C ILE A 462 -19.60 19.62 -17.98
N LEU A 463 -20.83 19.67 -17.48
CA LEU A 463 -21.25 20.50 -16.34
C LEU A 463 -21.17 19.74 -15.00
N ALA A 464 -21.30 18.42 -15.02
CA ALA A 464 -21.23 17.56 -13.84
C ALA A 464 -21.09 16.09 -14.22
N PHE A 465 -20.68 15.25 -13.24
CA PHE A 465 -20.62 13.80 -13.33
C PHE A 465 -21.59 13.16 -12.34
N ALA A 466 -22.09 11.98 -12.66
CA ALA A 466 -22.90 11.15 -11.76
C ALA A 466 -22.65 9.66 -12.05
N ILE A 467 -22.89 8.81 -11.04
CA ILE A 467 -22.92 7.36 -11.17
C ILE A 467 -24.31 6.89 -10.76
N ASP A 468 -24.95 6.06 -11.59
CA ASP A 468 -26.27 5.50 -11.25
C ASP A 468 -26.15 4.27 -10.32
N ALA A 469 -27.27 3.80 -9.82
CA ALA A 469 -27.34 2.64 -8.91
C ALA A 469 -26.80 1.33 -9.52
N LYS A 470 -26.61 1.27 -10.85
CA LYS A 470 -26.05 0.12 -11.58
C LYS A 470 -24.57 0.29 -11.90
N GLY A 471 -23.93 1.38 -11.40
CA GLY A 471 -22.51 1.68 -11.61
C GLY A 471 -22.20 2.30 -12.97
N ASN A 472 -23.17 2.73 -13.77
CA ASN A 472 -22.93 3.42 -15.03
C ASN A 472 -22.56 4.88 -14.79
N SER A 473 -21.57 5.41 -15.51
CA SER A 473 -21.18 6.81 -15.40
C SER A 473 -21.89 7.69 -16.41
N TRP A 474 -22.22 8.90 -15.97
CA TRP A 474 -23.01 9.89 -16.69
C TRP A 474 -22.37 11.26 -16.64
N VAL A 475 -22.53 12.03 -17.71
CA VAL A 475 -22.12 13.44 -17.80
C VAL A 475 -23.32 14.33 -17.99
N ARG A 476 -23.37 15.45 -17.28
CA ARG A 476 -24.37 16.48 -17.44
C ARG A 476 -23.93 17.46 -18.51
N LEU A 477 -24.75 17.62 -19.55
CA LEU A 477 -24.45 18.43 -20.73
C LEU A 477 -25.33 19.70 -20.82
N GLY A 478 -26.26 19.86 -19.88
CA GLY A 478 -27.18 21.02 -19.82
C GLY A 478 -28.09 20.91 -18.61
N PRO A 479 -28.95 21.92 -18.36
CA PRO A 479 -30.01 21.81 -17.37
C PRO A 479 -30.87 20.57 -17.67
N ASP A 480 -30.96 19.64 -16.72
CA ASP A 480 -31.71 18.38 -16.87
C ASP A 480 -31.40 17.56 -18.15
N LEU A 481 -30.17 17.63 -18.62
CA LEU A 481 -29.72 16.91 -19.82
C LEU A 481 -28.46 16.09 -19.52
N TRP A 482 -28.62 14.75 -19.43
CA TRP A 482 -27.58 13.81 -19.10
C TRP A 482 -27.29 12.84 -20.23
N GLY A 483 -26.03 12.68 -20.60
CA GLY A 483 -25.55 11.66 -21.52
C GLY A 483 -24.79 10.55 -20.75
N ALA A 484 -24.95 9.31 -21.15
CA ALA A 484 -24.12 8.23 -20.62
C ALA A 484 -22.67 8.48 -21.04
N GLN A 485 -21.74 8.46 -20.07
CA GLN A 485 -20.31 8.47 -20.35
C GLN A 485 -19.82 7.04 -20.59
N GLN A 486 -20.25 6.12 -19.74
CA GLN A 486 -19.94 4.71 -19.85
C GLN A 486 -21.07 3.83 -19.30
N ILE A 487 -21.39 2.76 -20.01
CA ILE A 487 -22.32 1.71 -19.59
C ILE A 487 -21.57 0.38 -19.72
N GLY A 488 -21.29 -0.28 -18.60
CA GLY A 488 -20.42 -1.45 -18.58
C GLY A 488 -19.05 -1.12 -19.18
N VAL A 489 -18.63 -1.82 -20.22
CA VAL A 489 -17.35 -1.59 -20.91
C VAL A 489 -17.44 -0.59 -22.08
N THR A 490 -18.63 -0.14 -22.44
CA THR A 490 -18.84 0.74 -23.60
C THR A 490 -18.79 2.21 -23.20
N ARG A 491 -17.85 2.96 -23.78
CA ARG A 491 -17.77 4.42 -23.64
C ARG A 491 -18.59 5.14 -24.70
N PHE A 492 -19.24 6.23 -24.31
CA PHE A 492 -20.08 7.07 -25.16
C PHE A 492 -19.61 8.52 -25.25
N VAL A 493 -18.86 8.96 -24.23
CA VAL A 493 -18.25 10.29 -24.20
C VAL A 493 -16.82 10.16 -23.74
N GLU A 494 -15.88 10.67 -24.52
CA GLU A 494 -14.47 10.80 -24.16
C GLU A 494 -14.21 12.18 -23.56
N GLN A 495 -13.54 12.24 -22.43
CA GLN A 495 -13.16 13.50 -21.82
C GLN A 495 -11.91 14.03 -22.50
N VAL A 496 -11.99 15.21 -23.09
CA VAL A 496 -10.86 15.94 -23.68
C VAL A 496 -10.50 17.08 -22.73
N TYR A 497 -9.31 17.06 -22.20
CA TYR A 497 -8.79 18.17 -21.40
C TYR A 497 -8.32 19.29 -22.33
N VAL A 498 -8.85 20.49 -22.18
CA VAL A 498 -8.42 21.72 -22.83
C VAL A 498 -7.80 22.65 -21.81
#